data_55bf79baa687228993ccb9d669f02361
#
_entry.id   55bf79baa687228993ccb9d669f02361
#
_cell.length_a   1.000
_cell.length_b   1.000
_cell.length_c   1.000
_cell.angle_alpha   90.00
_cell.angle_beta   90.00
_cell.angle_gamma   90.00
#
_symmetry.space_group_name_H-M   'P 1'
#
loop_
_entity.id
_entity.type
_entity.pdbx_description
1 polymer ?
#
loop_
_entity_poly.entity_id
_entity_poly.type
_entity_poly.pdbx_seq_one_letter_code
_entity_poly.pdbx_strand_id
1 'polypeptide(L)'
;MNNSQLSKLISLTKPLVSREVNEIHEINQENSPDVGDIPSIKEFKELIELSEEIYVFKDKDKIIGFILLMREGSSYKSENYKFISSQYDRFFYVDRIAIQSNYRRRGLAETIYKKAINDAKRLGLDLLCEVNTRPRNDISLAFHSKMGFREIGTQDFTKNSVVYLCKR
;
A
#
# COMPACT_ATOMS: atom_id res chain seq x y z
N MET A 1 -13.15 -25.40 -20.78
CA MET A 1 -13.07 -25.54 -19.32
C MET A 1 -12.16 -24.43 -18.77
N ASN A 2 -12.76 -23.32 -18.33
CA ASN A 2 -11.99 -22.20 -17.79
C ASN A 2 -11.65 -22.52 -16.33
N ASN A 3 -10.48 -23.11 -16.09
CA ASN A 3 -9.85 -23.05 -14.77
C ASN A 3 -9.27 -21.64 -14.60
N SER A 4 -10.12 -20.68 -14.24
CA SER A 4 -9.66 -19.43 -13.63
C SER A 4 -9.12 -19.80 -12.26
N GLN A 5 -7.85 -20.15 -12.21
CA GLN A 5 -7.14 -20.33 -10.96
C GLN A 5 -7.16 -18.98 -10.26
N LEU A 6 -8.03 -18.83 -9.25
CA LEU A 6 -8.22 -17.62 -8.49
C LEU A 6 -6.90 -17.23 -7.85
N SER A 7 -6.45 -16.01 -8.13
CA SER A 7 -5.31 -15.41 -7.41
C SER A 7 -5.60 -15.42 -5.91
N LYS A 8 -4.63 -15.87 -5.11
CA LYS A 8 -4.78 -16.06 -3.68
C LYS A 8 -4.18 -14.88 -2.92
N LEU A 9 -4.99 -14.28 -2.05
CA LEU A 9 -4.51 -13.26 -1.10
C LEU A 9 -3.92 -13.93 0.14
N ILE A 10 -2.68 -13.60 0.47
CA ILE A 10 -1.96 -14.13 1.64
C ILE A 10 -1.21 -13.03 2.38
N SER A 11 -0.98 -13.24 3.68
CA SER A 11 -0.03 -12.45 4.46
C SER A 11 1.36 -13.09 4.39
N LEU A 12 2.40 -12.28 4.20
CA LEU A 12 3.78 -12.74 4.27
C LEU A 12 4.33 -12.52 5.67
N THR A 13 5.15 -13.47 6.11
CA THR A 13 5.84 -13.40 7.41
C THR A 13 7.30 -13.02 7.19
N LYS A 14 7.77 -12.01 7.91
CA LYS A 14 9.19 -11.60 7.87
C LYS A 14 10.09 -12.56 8.65
N PRO A 15 11.37 -12.70 8.27
CA PRO A 15 11.99 -12.09 7.10
C PRO A 15 11.53 -12.73 5.77
N LEU A 16 11.34 -11.90 4.75
CA LEU A 16 10.99 -12.37 3.41
C LEU A 16 12.19 -13.04 2.76
N VAL A 17 11.95 -14.08 1.95
CA VAL A 17 13.00 -14.66 1.12
C VAL A 17 13.32 -13.73 -0.07
N SER A 18 14.56 -13.83 -0.58
CA SER A 18 15.04 -12.94 -1.65
C SER A 18 14.14 -12.92 -2.88
N ARG A 19 13.54 -14.06 -3.24
CA ARG A 19 12.60 -14.13 -4.36
C ARG A 19 11.37 -13.23 -4.13
N GLU A 20 10.77 -13.28 -2.96
CA GLU A 20 9.60 -12.46 -2.62
C GLU A 20 9.93 -10.97 -2.64
N VAL A 21 11.08 -10.60 -2.07
CA VAL A 21 11.57 -9.20 -2.10
C VAL A 21 11.73 -8.72 -3.54
N ASN A 22 12.36 -9.51 -4.40
CA ASN A 22 12.58 -9.16 -5.81
C ASN A 22 11.26 -9.01 -6.56
N GLU A 23 10.32 -9.95 -6.41
CA GLU A 23 9.02 -9.91 -7.08
C GLU A 23 8.21 -8.67 -6.66
N ILE A 24 8.19 -8.33 -5.36
CA ILE A 24 7.51 -7.13 -4.85
C ILE A 24 8.21 -5.86 -5.37
N HIS A 25 9.53 -5.83 -5.38
CA HIS A 25 10.30 -4.70 -5.88
C HIS A 25 10.06 -4.46 -7.38
N GLU A 26 10.06 -5.52 -8.21
CA GLU A 26 9.73 -5.43 -9.64
C GLU A 26 8.36 -4.80 -9.86
N ILE A 27 7.34 -5.24 -9.10
CA ILE A 27 5.99 -4.67 -9.18
C ILE A 27 5.99 -3.19 -8.74
N ASN A 28 6.75 -2.82 -7.71
CA ASN A 28 6.90 -1.42 -7.30
C ASN A 28 7.44 -0.56 -8.44
N GLN A 29 8.54 -0.98 -9.05
CA GLN A 29 9.21 -0.25 -10.12
C GLN A 29 8.33 -0.13 -11.38
N GLU A 30 7.58 -1.17 -11.72
CA GLU A 30 6.59 -1.15 -12.82
C GLU A 30 5.48 -0.10 -12.60
N ASN A 31 5.17 0.22 -11.34
CA ASN A 31 4.12 1.16 -10.96
C ASN A 31 4.65 2.58 -10.64
N SER A 32 5.94 2.84 -10.81
CA SER A 32 6.51 4.18 -10.70
C SER A 32 6.07 5.05 -11.89
N PRO A 33 5.78 6.35 -11.70
CA PRO A 33 5.96 7.16 -10.47
C PRO A 33 4.74 7.18 -9.53
N ASP A 34 3.60 6.56 -9.87
CA ASP A 34 2.37 6.59 -9.06
C ASP A 34 2.60 6.00 -7.65
N VAL A 35 3.41 4.95 -7.60
CA VAL A 35 4.01 4.41 -6.38
C VAL A 35 5.46 4.88 -6.35
N GLY A 36 5.90 5.50 -5.28
CA GLY A 36 7.22 6.09 -5.18
C GLY A 36 8.35 5.17 -5.66
N ASP A 37 9.20 5.71 -6.53
CA ASP A 37 10.36 5.01 -7.09
C ASP A 37 11.40 4.71 -6.00
N ILE A 38 11.85 3.47 -5.91
CA ILE A 38 12.94 3.03 -5.03
C ILE A 38 13.87 2.11 -5.84
N PRO A 39 14.81 2.67 -6.61
CA PRO A 39 15.69 1.88 -7.47
C PRO A 39 16.58 0.89 -6.70
N SER A 40 16.94 1.25 -5.48
CA SER A 40 17.80 0.42 -4.63
C SER A 40 17.01 -0.73 -3.99
N ILE A 41 17.33 -1.96 -4.36
CA ILE A 41 16.77 -3.16 -3.72
C ILE A 41 17.09 -3.23 -2.22
N LYS A 42 18.22 -2.67 -1.79
CA LYS A 42 18.60 -2.59 -0.39
C LYS A 42 17.64 -1.67 0.38
N GLU A 43 17.40 -0.45 -0.14
CA GLU A 43 16.45 0.49 0.46
C GLU A 43 15.03 -0.07 0.48
N PHE A 44 14.63 -0.77 -0.59
CA PHE A 44 13.33 -1.42 -0.66
C PHE A 44 13.19 -2.54 0.38
N LYS A 45 14.25 -3.30 0.62
CA LYS A 45 14.28 -4.31 1.69
C LYS A 45 14.16 -3.68 3.07
N GLU A 46 14.83 -2.56 3.32
CA GLU A 46 14.70 -1.80 4.57
C GLU A 46 13.25 -1.32 4.77
N LEU A 47 12.56 -0.86 3.71
CA LEU A 47 11.15 -0.50 3.76
C LEU A 47 10.25 -1.70 4.13
N ILE A 48 10.51 -2.87 3.55
CA ILE A 48 9.81 -4.11 3.90
C ILE A 48 9.99 -4.44 5.39
N GLU A 49 11.20 -4.31 5.92
CA GLU A 49 11.47 -4.58 7.34
C GLU A 49 10.75 -3.59 8.28
N LEU A 50 10.53 -2.35 7.85
CA LEU A 50 9.75 -1.36 8.60
C LEU A 50 8.24 -1.60 8.55
N SER A 51 7.75 -2.38 7.59
CA SER A 51 6.32 -2.69 7.44
C SER A 51 5.86 -3.67 8.53
N GLU A 52 4.70 -3.42 9.12
CA GLU A 52 4.09 -4.32 10.10
C GLU A 52 3.41 -5.50 9.42
N GLU A 53 2.59 -5.22 8.41
CA GLU A 53 1.86 -6.22 7.65
C GLU A 53 2.17 -6.11 6.16
N ILE A 54 2.31 -7.24 5.52
CA ILE A 54 2.55 -7.36 4.07
C ILE A 54 1.54 -8.36 3.53
N TYR A 55 0.58 -7.87 2.71
CA TYR A 55 -0.32 -8.76 2.01
C TYR A 55 0.05 -8.80 0.54
N VAL A 56 -0.02 -9.97 -0.05
CA VAL A 56 0.27 -10.18 -1.46
C VAL A 56 -0.81 -11.03 -2.13
N PHE A 57 -1.06 -10.75 -3.40
CA PHE A 57 -1.74 -11.70 -4.27
C PHE A 57 -0.72 -12.58 -4.96
N LYS A 58 -0.97 -13.89 -4.97
CA LYS A 58 -0.22 -14.85 -5.78
C LYS A 58 -1.13 -15.46 -6.85
N ASP A 59 -0.63 -15.49 -8.07
CA ASP A 59 -1.13 -16.35 -9.14
C ASP A 59 -0.15 -17.51 -9.27
N LYS A 60 -0.61 -18.72 -8.94
CA LYS A 60 0.27 -19.88 -8.68
C LYS A 60 1.30 -19.52 -7.61
N ASP A 61 2.59 -19.53 -7.96
CA ASP A 61 3.71 -19.23 -7.05
C ASP A 61 4.30 -17.82 -7.22
N LYS A 62 3.76 -17.01 -8.14
CA LYS A 62 4.25 -15.67 -8.45
C LYS A 62 3.43 -14.60 -7.76
N ILE A 63 4.09 -13.63 -7.12
CA ILE A 63 3.44 -12.44 -6.59
C ILE A 63 3.03 -11.54 -7.78
N ILE A 64 1.78 -11.08 -7.76
CA ILE A 64 1.17 -10.24 -8.81
C ILE A 64 0.63 -8.91 -8.29
N GLY A 65 0.69 -8.70 -6.99
CA GLY A 65 0.30 -7.47 -6.33
C GLY A 65 0.59 -7.53 -4.84
N PHE A 66 0.75 -6.36 -4.21
CA PHE A 66 1.09 -6.25 -2.80
C PHE A 66 0.57 -4.97 -2.17
N ILE A 67 0.51 -4.96 -0.85
CA ILE A 67 0.34 -3.78 0.00
C ILE A 67 1.34 -3.85 1.15
N LEU A 68 1.94 -2.71 1.51
CA LEU A 68 2.75 -2.54 2.71
C LEU A 68 1.99 -1.67 3.70
N LEU A 69 1.79 -2.18 4.90
CA LEU A 69 1.13 -1.48 6.00
C LEU A 69 2.14 -1.21 7.11
N MET A 70 2.17 0.02 7.58
CA MET A 70 2.98 0.42 8.74
C MET A 70 2.10 0.67 9.96
N ARG A 71 2.70 0.55 11.13
CA ARG A 71 2.09 0.92 12.41
C ARG A 71 2.73 2.19 12.96
N GLU A 72 2.07 2.74 13.96
CA GLU A 72 2.66 3.78 14.82
C GLU A 72 3.99 3.33 15.42
N GLY A 73 4.88 4.28 15.70
CA GLY A 73 6.18 4.00 16.31
C GLY A 73 7.26 3.48 15.36
N SER A 74 6.98 3.36 14.07
CA SER A 74 8.00 3.01 13.07
C SER A 74 9.04 4.12 12.94
N SER A 75 10.30 3.74 12.70
CA SER A 75 11.39 4.68 12.40
C SER A 75 11.37 5.18 10.94
N TYR A 76 10.29 4.96 10.22
CA TYR A 76 10.12 5.36 8.83
C TYR A 76 10.26 6.87 8.64
N LYS A 77 11.07 7.31 7.67
CA LYS A 77 11.46 8.71 7.49
C LYS A 77 10.55 9.50 6.55
N SER A 78 9.51 8.88 5.97
CA SER A 78 8.57 9.53 5.07
C SER A 78 7.89 10.74 5.76
N GLU A 79 7.84 11.88 5.06
CA GLU A 79 7.13 13.07 5.56
C GLU A 79 5.62 12.82 5.68
N ASN A 80 5.05 12.00 4.78
CA ASN A 80 3.65 11.58 4.86
C ASN A 80 3.39 10.74 6.13
N TYR A 81 4.25 9.77 6.42
CA TYR A 81 4.17 8.97 7.63
C TYR A 81 4.32 9.83 8.91
N LYS A 82 5.24 10.80 8.91
CA LYS A 82 5.42 11.73 10.03
C LYS A 82 4.17 12.59 10.26
N PHE A 83 3.54 13.09 9.18
CA PHE A 83 2.28 13.82 9.29
C PHE A 83 1.20 12.96 9.97
N ILE A 84 0.99 11.73 9.51
CA ILE A 84 0.04 10.78 10.10
C ILE A 84 0.36 10.53 11.58
N SER A 85 1.62 10.26 11.92
CA SER A 85 2.07 10.00 13.30
C SER A 85 1.91 11.20 14.22
N SER A 86 1.86 12.43 13.67
CA SER A 86 1.60 13.64 14.47
C SER A 86 0.12 13.83 14.82
N GLN A 87 -0.80 13.16 14.10
CA GLN A 87 -2.25 13.32 14.24
C GLN A 87 -2.93 12.11 14.90
N TYR A 88 -2.30 10.94 14.84
CA TYR A 88 -2.89 9.68 15.29
C TYR A 88 -1.91 8.89 16.17
N ASP A 89 -2.37 8.48 17.34
CA ASP A 89 -1.57 7.69 18.28
C ASP A 89 -1.50 6.21 17.89
N ARG A 90 -2.56 5.70 17.25
CA ARG A 90 -2.68 4.29 16.84
C ARG A 90 -3.35 4.19 15.48
N PHE A 91 -2.68 3.52 14.53
CA PHE A 91 -3.19 3.41 13.15
C PHE A 91 -2.54 2.27 12.36
N PHE A 92 -3.18 1.89 11.26
CA PHE A 92 -2.50 1.34 10.10
C PHE A 92 -2.30 2.43 9.05
N TYR A 93 -1.12 2.49 8.47
CA TYR A 93 -0.79 3.38 7.37
C TYR A 93 -0.42 2.57 6.12
N VAL A 94 -1.16 2.76 5.04
CA VAL A 94 -0.83 2.19 3.74
C VAL A 94 0.30 3.02 3.13
N ASP A 95 1.53 2.52 3.20
CA ASP A 95 2.65 3.19 2.56
C ASP A 95 2.59 3.07 1.04
N ARG A 96 2.30 1.88 0.55
CA ARG A 96 2.12 1.62 -0.87
C ARG A 96 1.29 0.39 -1.15
N ILE A 97 0.63 0.43 -2.30
CA ILE A 97 -0.06 -0.69 -2.91
C ILE A 97 0.22 -0.68 -4.41
N ALA A 98 0.52 -1.82 -4.99
CA ALA A 98 0.72 -1.96 -6.42
C ALA A 98 0.23 -3.31 -6.93
N ILE A 99 -0.33 -3.30 -8.13
CA ILE A 99 -0.79 -4.49 -8.86
C ILE A 99 -0.06 -4.51 -10.20
N GLN A 100 0.48 -5.66 -10.55
CA GLN A 100 1.12 -5.89 -11.84
C GLN A 100 0.16 -5.53 -12.99
N SER A 101 0.64 -4.84 -14.01
CA SER A 101 -0.19 -4.23 -15.07
C SER A 101 -1.21 -5.18 -15.69
N ASN A 102 -0.79 -6.41 -15.99
CA ASN A 102 -1.63 -7.44 -16.60
C ASN A 102 -2.76 -7.97 -15.70
N TYR A 103 -2.72 -7.64 -14.40
CA TYR A 103 -3.69 -8.09 -13.41
C TYR A 103 -4.58 -6.96 -12.87
N ARG A 104 -4.36 -5.72 -13.35
CA ARG A 104 -5.21 -4.57 -12.98
C ARG A 104 -6.64 -4.73 -13.49
N ARG A 105 -7.57 -3.94 -12.91
CA ARG A 105 -9.00 -3.91 -13.27
C ARG A 105 -9.73 -5.24 -13.04
N ARG A 106 -9.20 -6.09 -12.16
CA ARG A 106 -9.80 -7.37 -11.76
C ARG A 106 -10.29 -7.38 -10.31
N GLY A 107 -10.41 -6.20 -9.67
CA GLY A 107 -10.87 -6.07 -8.28
C GLY A 107 -9.84 -6.42 -7.21
N LEU A 108 -8.57 -6.69 -7.58
CA LEU A 108 -7.54 -7.10 -6.62
C LEU A 108 -7.24 -6.01 -5.59
N ALA A 109 -7.14 -4.74 -6.01
CA ALA A 109 -6.91 -3.62 -5.11
C ALA A 109 -8.05 -3.48 -4.09
N GLU A 110 -9.31 -3.61 -4.53
CA GLU A 110 -10.48 -3.58 -3.63
C GLU A 110 -10.42 -4.72 -2.61
N THR A 111 -10.05 -5.92 -3.05
CA THR A 111 -9.96 -7.10 -2.16
C THR A 111 -8.87 -6.94 -1.11
N ILE A 112 -7.68 -6.46 -1.48
CA ILE A 112 -6.58 -6.27 -0.52
C ILE A 112 -6.87 -5.14 0.46
N TYR A 113 -7.52 -4.05 0.01
CA TYR A 113 -8.00 -2.98 0.89
C TYR A 113 -9.07 -3.46 1.86
N LYS A 114 -10.03 -4.28 1.43
CA LYS A 114 -11.03 -4.89 2.33
C LYS A 114 -10.38 -5.70 3.43
N LYS A 115 -9.31 -6.47 3.12
CA LYS A 115 -8.55 -7.17 4.15
C LYS A 115 -7.89 -6.19 5.12
N ALA A 116 -7.20 -5.18 4.63
CA ALA A 116 -6.54 -4.18 5.48
C ALA A 116 -7.55 -3.42 6.37
N ILE A 117 -8.71 -3.03 5.83
CA ILE A 117 -9.80 -2.38 6.58
C ILE A 117 -10.33 -3.32 7.68
N ASN A 118 -10.58 -4.58 7.36
CA ASN A 118 -11.10 -5.56 8.33
C ASN A 118 -10.09 -5.83 9.46
N ASP A 119 -8.81 -5.92 9.13
CA ASP A 119 -7.77 -6.12 10.15
C ASP A 119 -7.58 -4.87 11.02
N ALA A 120 -7.59 -3.68 10.44
CA ALA A 120 -7.57 -2.43 11.19
C ALA A 120 -8.77 -2.36 12.16
N LYS A 121 -9.98 -2.62 11.67
CA LYS A 121 -11.21 -2.61 12.48
C LYS A 121 -11.14 -3.63 13.62
N ARG A 122 -10.65 -4.84 13.37
CA ARG A 122 -10.48 -5.88 14.40
C ARG A 122 -9.54 -5.45 15.52
N LEU A 123 -8.52 -4.64 15.19
CA LEU A 123 -7.54 -4.10 16.13
C LEU A 123 -7.94 -2.75 16.74
N GLY A 124 -9.10 -2.20 16.37
CA GLY A 124 -9.54 -0.87 16.79
C GLY A 124 -8.66 0.24 16.28
N LEU A 125 -8.19 0.13 15.02
CA LEU A 125 -7.31 1.08 14.36
C LEU A 125 -8.02 1.76 13.20
N ASP A 126 -7.66 3.01 12.92
CA ASP A 126 -7.99 3.68 11.67
C ASP A 126 -7.00 3.24 10.57
N LEU A 127 -7.48 3.09 9.34
CA LEU A 127 -6.64 2.85 8.17
C LEU A 127 -6.41 4.17 7.44
N LEU A 128 -5.16 4.58 7.31
CA LEU A 128 -4.74 5.87 6.78
C LEU A 128 -3.87 5.68 5.54
N CYS A 129 -3.94 6.62 4.61
CA CYS A 129 -3.09 6.67 3.42
C CYS A 129 -3.02 8.10 2.89
N GLU A 130 -2.21 8.33 1.87
CA GLU A 130 -2.25 9.54 1.06
C GLU A 130 -2.43 9.22 -0.42
N VAL A 131 -2.93 10.22 -1.15
CA VAL A 131 -3.05 10.18 -2.61
C VAL A 131 -2.56 11.49 -3.19
N ASN A 132 -1.80 11.43 -4.29
CA ASN A 132 -1.32 12.60 -4.98
C ASN A 132 -2.48 13.44 -5.58
N THR A 133 -2.45 14.74 -5.29
CA THR A 133 -3.33 15.74 -5.88
C THR A 133 -2.60 16.63 -6.89
N ARG A 134 -1.26 16.61 -6.88
CA ARG A 134 -0.37 17.22 -7.88
C ARG A 134 0.91 16.39 -8.01
N PRO A 135 1.21 15.76 -9.16
CA PRO A 135 0.26 15.51 -10.25
C PRO A 135 -0.96 14.72 -9.76
N ARG A 136 -2.12 15.01 -10.32
CA ARG A 136 -3.38 14.47 -9.81
C ARG A 136 -3.58 13.01 -10.21
N ASN A 137 -3.83 12.15 -9.23
CA ASN A 137 -4.16 10.74 -9.43
C ASN A 137 -5.67 10.51 -9.28
N ASP A 138 -6.45 10.87 -10.33
CA ASP A 138 -7.92 10.76 -10.30
C ASP A 138 -8.42 9.35 -10.09
N ILE A 139 -7.72 8.34 -10.62
CA ILE A 139 -8.10 6.93 -10.46
C ILE A 139 -8.02 6.54 -8.99
N SER A 140 -6.93 6.88 -8.32
CA SER A 140 -6.75 6.58 -6.90
C SER A 140 -7.72 7.37 -6.02
N LEU A 141 -7.95 8.65 -6.31
CA LEU A 141 -8.92 9.47 -5.58
C LEU A 141 -10.34 8.89 -5.67
N ALA A 142 -10.79 8.53 -6.87
CA ALA A 142 -12.10 7.92 -7.09
C ALA A 142 -12.22 6.56 -6.40
N PHE A 143 -11.16 5.74 -6.45
CA PHE A 143 -11.10 4.45 -5.77
C PHE A 143 -11.29 4.60 -4.25
N HIS A 144 -10.52 5.48 -3.61
CA HIS A 144 -10.60 5.68 -2.17
C HIS A 144 -11.94 6.28 -1.74
N SER A 145 -12.49 7.23 -2.53
CA SER A 145 -13.84 7.77 -2.30
C SER A 145 -14.89 6.65 -2.33
N LYS A 146 -14.86 5.77 -3.35
CA LYS A 146 -15.74 4.60 -3.45
C LYS A 146 -15.59 3.66 -2.26
N MET A 147 -14.36 3.47 -1.75
CA MET A 147 -14.09 2.65 -0.56
C MET A 147 -14.52 3.32 0.76
N GLY A 148 -15.02 4.56 0.70
CA GLY A 148 -15.53 5.30 1.84
C GLY A 148 -14.45 5.93 2.72
N PHE A 149 -13.28 6.21 2.15
CA PHE A 149 -12.27 7.04 2.82
C PHE A 149 -12.72 8.50 2.86
N ARG A 150 -12.33 9.18 3.92
CA ARG A 150 -12.60 10.61 4.13
C ARG A 150 -11.30 11.39 4.21
N GLU A 151 -11.28 12.59 3.65
CA GLU A 151 -10.17 13.51 3.76
C GLU A 151 -9.96 13.96 5.21
N ILE A 152 -8.70 14.00 5.64
CA ILE A 152 -8.28 14.43 6.98
C ILE A 152 -7.22 15.52 6.94
N GLY A 153 -6.70 15.90 5.78
CA GLY A 153 -5.74 16.97 5.60
C GLY A 153 -5.05 16.91 4.25
N THR A 154 -4.26 17.91 3.97
CA THR A 154 -3.47 18.04 2.74
C THR A 154 -2.06 18.52 3.06
N GLN A 155 -1.12 18.23 2.18
CA GLN A 155 0.23 18.78 2.28
C GLN A 155 0.78 19.08 0.88
N ASP A 156 1.41 20.26 0.75
CA ASP A 156 2.13 20.67 -0.43
C ASP A 156 3.63 20.51 -0.24
N PHE A 157 4.24 19.78 -1.16
CA PHE A 157 5.69 19.66 -1.28
C PHE A 157 6.18 20.39 -2.53
N THR A 158 7.48 20.60 -2.66
CA THR A 158 8.06 21.27 -3.83
C THR A 158 7.65 20.60 -5.15
N LYS A 159 7.68 19.27 -5.20
CA LYS A 159 7.43 18.51 -6.44
C LYS A 159 6.03 17.92 -6.56
N ASN A 160 5.32 17.74 -5.46
CA ASN A 160 4.00 17.11 -5.42
C ASN A 160 3.13 17.69 -4.31
N SER A 161 1.85 17.38 -4.37
CA SER A 161 0.90 17.64 -3.28
C SER A 161 0.08 16.38 -3.01
N VAL A 162 -0.35 16.19 -1.78
CA VAL A 162 -1.11 15.01 -1.37
C VAL A 162 -2.35 15.41 -0.57
N VAL A 163 -3.35 14.55 -0.61
CA VAL A 163 -4.45 14.51 0.36
C VAL A 163 -4.28 13.29 1.25
N TYR A 164 -4.44 13.48 2.54
CA TYR A 164 -4.47 12.38 3.52
C TYR A 164 -5.89 11.89 3.71
N LEU A 165 -6.04 10.59 3.74
CA LEU A 165 -7.33 9.91 3.75
C LEU A 165 -7.40 8.92 4.93
N CYS A 166 -8.59 8.82 5.53
CA CYS A 166 -8.87 7.95 6.67
C CYS A 166 -10.09 7.08 6.41
N LYS A 167 -9.99 5.80 6.76
CA LYS A 167 -11.10 4.84 6.88
C LYS A 167 -11.17 4.31 8.30
N ARG A 168 -12.31 4.57 8.96
CA ARG A 168 -12.68 4.01 10.27
C ARG A 168 -13.48 2.72 10.14
#